data_258c19e8be3ad67e049921d3a54e32bd
#
_entry.id   258c19e8be3ad67e049921d3a54e32bd
#
_cell.length_a   1.000
_cell.length_b   1.000
_cell.length_c   1.000
_cell.angle_alpha   90.00
_cell.angle_beta   90.00
_cell.angle_gamma   90.00
#
_symmetry.space_group_name_H-M   'P 1'
#
loop_
_entity.id
_entity.type
_entity.pdbx_description
1 polymer ?
#
loop_
_entity_poly.entity_id
_entity_poly.type
_entity_poly.pdbx_seq_one_letter_code
_entity_poly.pdbx_strand_id
1 'polypeptide(L)'
;NDSIEEMAHPEYENPRQISNQVCVESTAKSSSLGLSNINVLWSEFISNDLQLTSHQDSSHEGGMEEAHIAIPIDDEIMNPGSATDSRIKYLRTEFIAGTGGDETNPREYPNLVSSWLDASSIYSPNVEYEGSLRVGEGGLLKVTEVDGWDMAPGWTSEYVESTTGNNPNIQFFLGDSRNLEHIGLTSIHVLFIREHNRLADGLSERHSDWSDEEIFQRARKLVQAEIQAVTYNEYLPSVGIDLSDYAGYNSSVNPHLSNEFILLTAFATGSQMADGWLQFDESFNESVSSHLDLREGFWTVSPLIDAGGIDSTIRGAAYDTQREMDLAVNPSLRNLMSGAMWGGWMDDCAMDIQRGRDRGLVDYNSLREGLGLERVTNWSEINSDSEIQQQLASVYTDVDNIDAYIGVLAEERLESSIYGETQHLLVVDQFTRLRDGDRFWYENDAELSPLVSEFSDLRLSDIILRNSGIESIQCDVFFAMTNASDFQCHLSNIEVEQNPADGEGESNVEMSAIVGIAFIVIFIAVATITSQKKSRQTIDSEAYEVMEDEE
;
A
#
# COMPACT_ATOMS: atom_id res chain seq x y z
N ASN A 1 24.38 0.22 -17.44
CA ASN A 1 24.51 -1.24 -17.42
C ASN A 1 23.17 -1.88 -17.14
N ASP A 2 22.33 -1.88 -18.14
CA ASP A 2 21.04 -2.54 -18.05
C ASP A 2 21.25 -4.04 -17.80
N SER A 3 20.34 -4.64 -17.03
CA SER A 3 20.45 -6.01 -16.64
C SER A 3 20.55 -6.94 -17.87
N ILE A 4 21.63 -7.67 -17.92
CA ILE A 4 21.88 -8.74 -18.88
C ILE A 4 22.15 -10.04 -18.09
N GLU A 5 22.95 -10.95 -18.58
CA GLU A 5 23.31 -12.17 -17.86
C GLU A 5 23.99 -11.87 -16.52
N GLU A 6 24.86 -10.86 -16.45
CA GLU A 6 25.45 -10.38 -15.19
C GLU A 6 24.60 -9.26 -14.57
N MET A 7 24.56 -9.22 -13.23
CA MET A 7 23.97 -8.10 -12.50
C MET A 7 24.84 -6.86 -12.59
N ALA A 8 24.26 -5.67 -12.43
CA ALA A 8 25.01 -4.44 -12.34
C ALA A 8 25.96 -4.44 -11.12
N HIS A 9 27.09 -3.75 -11.26
CA HIS A 9 28.06 -3.50 -10.18
C HIS A 9 28.57 -4.76 -9.45
N PRO A 10 29.04 -5.79 -10.16
CA PRO A 10 29.52 -7.03 -9.53
C PRO A 10 30.78 -6.79 -8.65
N GLU A 11 31.48 -5.67 -8.84
CA GLU A 11 32.65 -5.24 -8.07
C GLU A 11 32.31 -4.51 -6.75
N TYR A 12 31.03 -4.16 -6.52
CA TYR A 12 30.65 -3.46 -5.29
C TYR A 12 30.63 -4.44 -4.09
N GLU A 13 30.68 -3.87 -2.91
CA GLU A 13 30.65 -4.62 -1.65
C GLU A 13 29.35 -5.44 -1.53
N ASN A 14 29.42 -6.51 -0.76
CA ASN A 14 28.28 -7.38 -0.52
C ASN A 14 27.09 -6.62 0.09
N PRO A 15 25.85 -6.77 -0.44
CA PRO A 15 24.67 -6.02 0.04
C PRO A 15 24.41 -6.15 1.54
N ARG A 16 24.61 -7.35 2.14
CA ARG A 16 24.44 -7.53 3.59
C ARG A 16 25.53 -6.82 4.38
N GLN A 17 26.74 -6.74 3.84
CA GLN A 17 27.82 -5.98 4.48
C GLN A 17 27.55 -4.48 4.42
N ILE A 18 27.03 -3.96 3.29
CA ILE A 18 26.56 -2.59 3.19
C ILE A 18 25.43 -2.34 4.20
N SER A 19 24.42 -3.19 4.23
CA SER A 19 23.31 -3.10 5.20
C SER A 19 23.83 -3.02 6.64
N ASN A 20 24.81 -3.84 7.01
CA ASN A 20 25.39 -3.87 8.35
C ASN A 20 26.18 -2.61 8.73
N GLN A 21 26.58 -1.79 7.78
CA GLN A 21 27.35 -0.56 8.03
C GLN A 21 26.49 0.69 7.85
N VAL A 22 25.56 0.69 6.89
CA VAL A 22 24.86 1.88 6.44
C VAL A 22 23.39 1.89 6.88
N CYS A 23 22.71 0.74 6.87
CA CYS A 23 21.28 0.65 7.21
C CYS A 23 21.03 0.34 8.69
N VAL A 24 22.06 0.40 9.52
CA VAL A 24 21.90 0.16 10.97
C VAL A 24 21.24 1.33 11.63
N GLU A 25 20.15 1.06 12.32
CA GLU A 25 19.53 2.02 13.18
C GLU A 25 20.31 2.16 14.50
N SER A 26 20.89 3.32 14.74
CA SER A 26 21.50 3.66 16.03
C SER A 26 20.48 4.27 17.00
N THR A 27 19.51 5.02 16.48
CA THR A 27 18.40 5.62 17.21
C THR A 27 17.27 5.90 16.22
N ALA A 28 16.08 5.37 16.51
CA ALA A 28 14.89 5.64 15.73
C ALA A 28 14.60 7.15 15.68
N LYS A 29 14.40 7.68 14.49
CA LYS A 29 14.01 9.07 14.28
C LYS A 29 12.55 9.09 13.83
N SER A 30 11.70 9.84 14.53
CA SER A 30 10.34 10.11 14.07
C SER A 30 10.36 11.11 12.93
N SER A 31 9.36 11.02 12.06
CA SER A 31 9.19 11.94 10.92
C SER A 31 9.27 13.39 11.35
N SER A 32 10.18 14.14 10.75
CA SER A 32 10.37 15.58 11.01
C SER A 32 9.18 16.41 10.51
N LEU A 33 8.42 15.88 9.57
CA LEU A 33 7.17 16.47 9.07
C LEU A 33 5.96 16.11 9.94
N GLY A 34 6.10 15.19 10.91
CA GLY A 34 5.01 14.73 11.75
C GLY A 34 4.03 13.81 11.03
N LEU A 35 4.46 13.11 10.00
CA LEU A 35 3.61 12.18 9.25
C LEU A 35 3.20 11.00 10.11
N SER A 36 1.97 10.53 9.93
CA SER A 36 1.43 9.34 10.58
C SER A 36 1.81 8.05 9.86
N ASN A 37 1.62 6.91 10.52
CA ASN A 37 1.79 5.61 9.86
C ASN A 37 0.77 5.36 8.73
N ILE A 38 -0.36 6.07 8.68
CA ILE A 38 -1.28 6.02 7.52
C ILE A 38 -0.56 6.41 6.23
N ASN A 39 0.42 7.32 6.29
CA ASN A 39 1.21 7.72 5.13
C ASN A 39 2.00 6.55 4.53
N VAL A 40 2.67 5.76 5.38
CA VAL A 40 3.39 4.54 4.93
C VAL A 40 2.42 3.52 4.35
N LEU A 41 1.31 3.25 5.05
CA LEU A 41 0.30 2.28 4.60
C LEU A 41 -0.32 2.68 3.25
N TRP A 42 -0.56 3.97 3.03
CA TRP A 42 -1.05 4.48 1.76
C TRP A 42 -0.01 4.34 0.64
N SER A 43 1.25 4.65 0.93
CA SER A 43 2.36 4.46 -0.02
C SER A 43 2.44 3.01 -0.50
N GLU A 44 2.36 2.05 0.40
CA GLU A 44 2.37 0.61 0.07
C GLU A 44 1.12 0.18 -0.69
N PHE A 45 -0.05 0.68 -0.29
CA PHE A 45 -1.32 0.38 -0.95
C PHE A 45 -1.32 0.81 -2.42
N ILE A 46 -0.92 2.07 -2.72
CA ILE A 46 -0.83 2.55 -4.10
C ILE A 46 0.34 1.90 -4.87
N SER A 47 1.42 1.54 -4.19
CA SER A 47 2.53 0.78 -4.81
C SER A 47 2.06 -0.58 -5.30
N ASN A 48 1.22 -1.28 -4.53
CA ASN A 48 0.63 -2.55 -4.94
C ASN A 48 -0.34 -2.41 -6.11
N ASP A 49 -1.01 -1.27 -6.23
CA ASP A 49 -1.88 -0.96 -7.36
C ASP A 49 -1.09 -0.73 -8.65
N LEU A 50 0.06 -0.07 -8.56
CA LEU A 50 0.84 0.38 -9.70
C LEU A 50 1.80 -0.67 -10.26
N GLN A 51 2.37 -1.55 -9.43
CA GLN A 51 3.45 -2.43 -9.86
C GLN A 51 3.40 -3.82 -9.23
N LEU A 52 3.73 -4.82 -10.02
CA LEU A 52 4.06 -6.17 -9.59
C LEU A 52 5.02 -6.80 -10.58
N THR A 53 6.18 -7.23 -10.10
CA THR A 53 7.11 -8.07 -10.87
C THR A 53 7.33 -9.37 -10.13
N SER A 54 7.29 -10.50 -10.86
CA SER A 54 7.56 -11.81 -10.27
C SER A 54 9.06 -12.13 -10.28
N HIS A 55 9.41 -13.12 -9.48
CA HIS A 55 10.71 -13.77 -9.58
C HIS A 55 10.67 -14.87 -10.64
N GLN A 56 11.81 -15.18 -11.22
CA GLN A 56 11.95 -16.32 -12.12
C GLN A 56 11.61 -17.62 -11.40
N ASP A 57 10.85 -18.46 -12.03
CA ASP A 57 10.55 -19.82 -11.57
C ASP A 57 11.09 -20.88 -12.55
N SER A 58 10.84 -22.14 -12.26
CA SER A 58 11.31 -23.25 -13.08
C SER A 58 10.68 -23.34 -14.48
N SER A 59 9.63 -22.56 -14.75
CA SER A 59 8.95 -22.48 -16.06
C SER A 59 9.52 -21.36 -16.95
N HIS A 60 10.33 -20.46 -16.39
CA HIS A 60 10.95 -19.38 -17.13
C HIS A 60 11.93 -19.91 -18.18
N GLU A 61 11.98 -19.29 -19.36
CA GLU A 61 12.95 -19.60 -20.41
C GLU A 61 14.38 -19.29 -19.88
N GLY A 62 15.15 -20.29 -19.55
CA GLY A 62 16.44 -20.16 -18.87
C GLY A 62 16.45 -20.73 -17.45
N GLY A 63 15.29 -21.01 -16.88
CA GLY A 63 15.13 -21.55 -15.53
C GLY A 63 15.25 -20.49 -14.44
N MET A 64 15.33 -20.94 -13.18
CA MET A 64 15.56 -20.06 -12.05
C MET A 64 17.01 -19.61 -12.00
N GLU A 65 17.23 -18.30 -11.97
CA GLU A 65 18.54 -17.70 -11.72
C GLU A 65 18.64 -17.29 -10.23
N GLU A 66 19.47 -18.02 -9.48
CA GLU A 66 19.73 -17.71 -8.08
C GLU A 66 20.81 -16.63 -7.96
N ALA A 67 20.51 -15.55 -7.25
CA ALA A 67 21.43 -14.46 -6.94
C ALA A 67 21.47 -14.18 -5.43
N HIS A 68 21.66 -15.22 -4.64
CA HIS A 68 21.62 -15.17 -3.19
C HIS A 68 22.70 -14.24 -2.61
N ILE A 69 22.33 -13.49 -1.58
CA ILE A 69 23.22 -12.60 -0.85
C ILE A 69 23.96 -13.43 0.21
N ALA A 70 25.27 -13.47 0.13
CA ALA A 70 26.08 -14.15 1.14
C ALA A 70 26.01 -13.40 2.47
N ILE A 71 25.79 -14.12 3.57
CA ILE A 71 25.88 -13.56 4.92
C ILE A 71 27.34 -13.59 5.36
N PRO A 72 27.95 -12.44 5.75
CA PRO A 72 29.31 -12.38 6.24
C PRO A 72 29.54 -13.34 7.42
N ILE A 73 30.72 -13.95 7.47
CA ILE A 73 31.04 -14.95 8.52
C ILE A 73 31.08 -14.35 9.93
N ASP A 74 31.29 -13.07 10.00
CA ASP A 74 31.34 -12.25 11.22
C ASP A 74 30.01 -11.49 11.49
N ASP A 75 28.97 -11.80 10.73
CA ASP A 75 27.63 -11.23 11.00
C ASP A 75 27.14 -11.69 12.38
N GLU A 76 26.99 -10.75 13.29
CA GLU A 76 26.67 -11.02 14.69
C GLU A 76 25.24 -11.58 14.89
N ILE A 77 24.34 -11.34 13.94
CA ILE A 77 22.91 -11.70 14.06
C ILE A 77 22.56 -12.91 13.20
N MET A 78 22.89 -12.87 11.92
CA MET A 78 22.46 -13.89 10.95
C MET A 78 23.41 -15.07 10.84
N ASN A 79 24.68 -14.92 11.23
CA ASN A 79 25.67 -16.00 11.19
C ASN A 79 26.37 -16.20 12.55
N PRO A 80 25.68 -16.69 13.57
CA PRO A 80 26.30 -16.95 14.87
C PRO A 80 27.28 -18.16 14.80
N GLY A 81 28.27 -18.08 13.95
CA GLY A 81 29.54 -18.83 14.12
C GLY A 81 29.61 -20.25 13.59
N SER A 82 28.72 -20.82 12.78
CA SER A 82 28.93 -22.22 12.32
C SER A 82 28.16 -22.72 11.10
N ALA A 83 27.31 -21.94 10.45
CA ALA A 83 26.61 -22.43 9.27
C ALA A 83 27.43 -22.20 8.00
N THR A 84 27.85 -23.26 7.35
CA THR A 84 28.67 -23.24 6.13
C THR A 84 27.91 -22.78 4.87
N ASP A 85 26.64 -22.44 4.99
CA ASP A 85 25.78 -22.00 3.89
C ASP A 85 24.74 -20.96 4.38
N SER A 86 25.25 -19.88 4.99
CA SER A 86 24.40 -18.78 5.43
C SER A 86 24.23 -17.78 4.29
N ARG A 87 23.00 -17.68 3.77
CA ARG A 87 22.64 -16.76 2.68
C ARG A 87 21.23 -16.25 2.85
N ILE A 88 20.99 -15.01 2.42
CA ILE A 88 19.66 -14.48 2.18
C ILE A 88 19.26 -14.97 0.78
N LYS A 89 18.13 -15.64 0.70
CA LYS A 89 17.65 -16.17 -0.58
C LYS A 89 17.18 -15.01 -1.45
N TYR A 90 17.65 -14.99 -2.68
CA TYR A 90 17.22 -14.06 -3.70
C TYR A 90 17.16 -14.78 -5.05
N LEU A 91 16.03 -14.65 -5.73
CA LEU A 91 15.83 -15.09 -7.12
C LEU A 91 15.77 -13.84 -7.98
N ARG A 92 16.41 -13.89 -9.15
CA ARG A 92 16.38 -12.78 -10.08
C ARG A 92 14.94 -12.49 -10.56
N THR A 93 14.70 -11.25 -10.91
CA THR A 93 13.40 -10.80 -11.43
C THR A 93 13.11 -11.47 -12.77
N GLU A 94 11.87 -11.90 -12.98
CA GLU A 94 11.41 -12.40 -14.27
C GLU A 94 11.50 -11.30 -15.33
N PHE A 95 11.94 -11.66 -16.53
CA PHE A 95 12.10 -10.74 -17.64
C PHE A 95 11.45 -11.26 -18.93
N ILE A 96 11.16 -10.36 -19.86
CA ILE A 96 10.50 -10.71 -21.12
C ILE A 96 11.44 -11.54 -21.98
N ALA A 97 10.99 -12.72 -22.42
CA ALA A 97 11.76 -13.63 -23.27
C ALA A 97 12.26 -12.95 -24.54
N GLY A 98 13.52 -13.15 -24.87
CA GLY A 98 14.20 -12.53 -25.99
C GLY A 98 14.81 -11.14 -25.72
N THR A 99 14.69 -10.64 -24.49
CA THR A 99 15.45 -9.48 -24.00
C THR A 99 16.63 -9.94 -23.15
N GLY A 100 17.55 -9.06 -22.80
CA GLY A 100 18.71 -9.37 -21.97
C GLY A 100 19.91 -9.97 -22.70
N GLY A 101 19.93 -9.88 -24.03
CA GLY A 101 21.03 -10.47 -24.82
C GLY A 101 22.34 -9.69 -24.77
N ASP A 102 22.27 -8.37 -24.68
CA ASP A 102 23.41 -7.47 -24.58
C ASP A 102 22.97 -6.06 -24.17
N GLU A 103 23.91 -5.12 -24.05
CA GLU A 103 23.64 -3.72 -23.67
C GLU A 103 22.72 -2.97 -24.66
N THR A 104 22.55 -3.46 -25.88
CA THR A 104 21.63 -2.88 -26.88
C THR A 104 20.23 -3.49 -26.82
N ASN A 105 20.07 -4.58 -26.08
CA ASN A 105 18.82 -5.28 -25.84
C ASN A 105 18.81 -5.76 -24.37
N PRO A 106 18.68 -4.85 -23.40
CA PRO A 106 18.67 -5.16 -21.98
C PRO A 106 17.45 -5.97 -21.59
N ARG A 107 17.43 -6.52 -20.38
CA ARG A 107 16.26 -7.18 -19.81
C ARG A 107 15.14 -6.17 -19.61
N GLU A 108 13.97 -6.51 -20.14
CA GLU A 108 12.74 -5.79 -19.89
C GLU A 108 11.87 -6.57 -18.89
N TYR A 109 11.29 -5.89 -17.94
CA TYR A 109 10.55 -6.51 -16.84
C TYR A 109 9.05 -6.31 -17.02
N PRO A 110 8.25 -7.40 -17.05
CA PRO A 110 6.80 -7.27 -17.15
C PRO A 110 6.23 -6.70 -15.87
N ASN A 111 5.28 -5.77 -15.99
CA ASN A 111 4.40 -5.40 -14.91
C ASN A 111 3.17 -6.31 -14.95
N LEU A 112 2.91 -7.08 -13.89
CA LEU A 112 1.83 -8.07 -13.81
C LEU A 112 0.50 -7.47 -13.33
N VAL A 113 0.51 -6.21 -12.93
CA VAL A 113 -0.67 -5.40 -12.64
C VAL A 113 -0.77 -4.24 -13.63
N SER A 114 -1.76 -3.41 -13.47
CA SER A 114 -1.91 -2.17 -14.22
C SER A 114 -0.87 -1.14 -13.77
N SER A 115 -0.41 -0.27 -14.71
CA SER A 115 0.40 0.90 -14.35
C SER A 115 -0.46 2.11 -13.95
N TRP A 116 -1.74 1.92 -13.71
CA TRP A 116 -2.69 2.97 -13.40
C TRP A 116 -3.12 2.90 -11.94
N LEU A 117 -3.51 4.04 -11.36
CA LEU A 117 -4.28 4.05 -10.13
C LEU A 117 -5.74 3.69 -10.47
N ASP A 118 -6.00 2.41 -10.66
CA ASP A 118 -7.27 1.87 -11.12
C ASP A 118 -7.92 0.88 -10.14
N ALA A 119 -7.39 0.85 -8.91
CA ALA A 119 -7.83 -0.04 -7.84
C ALA A 119 -7.68 -1.53 -8.19
N SER A 120 -6.76 -1.88 -9.11
CA SER A 120 -6.49 -3.30 -9.45
C SER A 120 -6.04 -4.11 -8.23
N SER A 121 -5.43 -3.48 -7.23
CA SER A 121 -5.10 -4.11 -5.96
C SER A 121 -6.34 -4.60 -5.18
N ILE A 122 -7.51 -3.97 -5.37
CA ILE A 122 -8.78 -4.36 -4.74
C ILE A 122 -9.52 -5.39 -5.61
N TYR A 123 -9.58 -5.15 -6.93
CA TYR A 123 -10.43 -5.91 -7.86
C TYR A 123 -9.71 -7.03 -8.60
N SER A 124 -8.39 -7.08 -8.55
CA SER A 124 -7.50 -7.93 -9.35
C SER A 124 -7.40 -7.51 -10.83
N PRO A 125 -6.22 -7.59 -11.43
CA PRO A 125 -6.06 -7.45 -12.89
C PRO A 125 -6.53 -8.69 -13.66
N ASN A 126 -6.80 -9.81 -12.98
CA ASN A 126 -7.26 -11.05 -13.59
C ASN A 126 -8.79 -11.15 -13.54
N VAL A 127 -9.45 -11.12 -14.69
CA VAL A 127 -10.92 -11.12 -14.82
C VAL A 127 -11.59 -12.34 -14.20
N GLU A 128 -10.98 -13.54 -14.32
CA GLU A 128 -11.55 -14.75 -13.72
C GLU A 128 -11.48 -14.68 -12.20
N TYR A 129 -10.38 -14.17 -11.68
CA TYR A 129 -10.21 -13.99 -10.25
C TYR A 129 -11.09 -12.84 -9.70
N GLU A 130 -11.24 -11.73 -10.44
CA GLU A 130 -12.22 -10.68 -10.12
C GLU A 130 -13.61 -11.26 -9.92
N GLY A 131 -14.06 -12.13 -10.86
CA GLY A 131 -15.34 -12.81 -10.75
C GLY A 131 -15.50 -13.63 -9.47
N SER A 132 -14.40 -14.18 -8.93
CA SER A 132 -14.42 -14.94 -7.67
C SER A 132 -14.59 -14.06 -6.43
N LEU A 133 -14.23 -12.78 -6.52
CA LEU A 133 -14.38 -11.80 -5.43
C LEU A 133 -15.80 -11.22 -5.33
N ARG A 134 -16.65 -11.42 -6.35
CA ARG A 134 -17.98 -10.82 -6.43
C ARG A 134 -19.05 -11.74 -5.86
N VAL A 135 -20.09 -11.14 -5.29
CA VAL A 135 -21.31 -11.87 -4.89
C VAL A 135 -22.11 -12.32 -6.12
N GLY A 136 -22.09 -11.50 -7.20
CA GLY A 136 -22.87 -11.73 -8.44
C GLY A 136 -24.31 -11.21 -8.35
N GLU A 137 -24.63 -10.40 -7.34
CA GLU A 137 -25.90 -9.73 -7.16
C GLU A 137 -25.67 -8.36 -6.51
N GLY A 138 -26.31 -7.32 -7.01
CA GLY A 138 -26.24 -5.96 -6.46
C GLY A 138 -24.90 -5.26 -6.62
N GLY A 139 -24.01 -5.77 -7.48
CA GLY A 139 -22.67 -5.23 -7.70
C GLY A 139 -21.71 -5.41 -6.53
N LEU A 140 -22.03 -6.25 -5.55
CA LEU A 140 -21.30 -6.38 -4.29
C LEU A 140 -20.03 -7.23 -4.40
N LEU A 141 -19.00 -6.85 -3.65
CA LEU A 141 -17.86 -7.69 -3.30
C LEU A 141 -18.23 -8.61 -2.12
N LYS A 142 -17.68 -9.83 -2.13
CA LYS A 142 -17.83 -10.78 -1.04
C LYS A 142 -17.14 -10.27 0.22
N VAL A 143 -17.77 -10.54 1.36
CA VAL A 143 -17.26 -10.24 2.69
C VAL A 143 -17.54 -11.39 3.65
N THR A 144 -16.81 -11.42 4.76
CA THR A 144 -17.08 -12.28 5.92
C THR A 144 -17.34 -11.38 7.12
N GLU A 145 -18.48 -11.56 7.80
CA GLU A 145 -18.78 -10.80 9.01
C GLU A 145 -17.95 -11.30 10.20
N VAL A 146 -17.25 -10.39 10.85
CA VAL A 146 -16.53 -10.63 12.11
C VAL A 146 -16.98 -9.57 13.12
N ASP A 147 -17.55 -9.99 14.24
CA ASP A 147 -18.06 -9.13 15.31
C ASP A 147 -18.97 -7.98 14.86
N GLY A 148 -19.75 -8.22 13.78
CA GLY A 148 -20.69 -7.26 13.22
C GLY A 148 -20.10 -6.35 12.14
N TRP A 149 -18.84 -6.54 11.78
CA TRP A 149 -18.15 -5.80 10.72
C TRP A 149 -17.79 -6.66 9.54
N ASP A 150 -17.98 -6.12 8.35
CA ASP A 150 -17.56 -6.76 7.10
C ASP A 150 -16.03 -6.73 6.99
N MET A 151 -15.45 -7.92 6.87
CA MET A 151 -14.02 -8.15 6.60
C MET A 151 -13.86 -8.78 5.22
N ALA A 152 -12.63 -8.87 4.72
CA ALA A 152 -12.37 -9.59 3.47
C ALA A 152 -12.86 -11.04 3.53
N PRO A 153 -13.27 -11.65 2.39
CA PRO A 153 -13.82 -13.01 2.38
C PRO A 153 -12.81 -14.05 2.83
N GLY A 154 -13.30 -15.10 3.50
CA GLY A 154 -12.48 -16.20 4.01
C GLY A 154 -12.04 -16.05 5.46
N TRP A 155 -12.39 -14.99 6.16
CA TRP A 155 -12.03 -14.74 7.54
C TRP A 155 -13.08 -15.27 8.50
N THR A 156 -12.99 -16.53 8.88
CA THR A 156 -13.84 -17.10 9.93
C THR A 156 -13.00 -17.41 11.17
N SER A 157 -13.60 -17.36 12.36
CA SER A 157 -12.93 -17.74 13.60
C SER A 157 -12.38 -19.16 13.57
N GLU A 158 -13.10 -20.09 12.94
CA GLU A 158 -12.68 -21.49 12.74
C GLU A 158 -11.46 -21.59 11.81
N TYR A 159 -11.38 -20.71 10.86
CA TYR A 159 -10.29 -20.58 9.92
C TYR A 159 -9.02 -20.00 10.56
N VAL A 160 -9.17 -18.99 11.42
CA VAL A 160 -8.07 -18.39 12.19
C VAL A 160 -7.46 -19.37 13.17
N GLU A 161 -8.28 -20.17 13.91
CA GLU A 161 -7.79 -21.23 14.78
C GLU A 161 -6.99 -22.29 14.03
N SER A 162 -7.36 -22.60 12.78
CA SER A 162 -6.63 -23.55 11.94
C SER A 162 -5.30 -22.97 11.41
N THR A 163 -5.15 -21.66 11.30
CA THR A 163 -3.97 -20.99 10.71
C THR A 163 -2.86 -20.76 11.71
N THR A 164 -3.16 -20.60 13.01
CA THR A 164 -2.15 -20.54 14.06
C THR A 164 -1.33 -21.84 14.15
N GLY A 165 -1.71 -22.88 13.40
CA GLY A 165 -1.05 -24.17 13.30
C GLY A 165 -0.26 -24.45 12.02
N ASN A 166 0.36 -23.46 11.36
CA ASN A 166 1.28 -23.67 10.22
C ASN A 166 0.67 -24.23 8.92
N ASN A 167 -0.53 -23.82 8.51
CA ASN A 167 -1.04 -24.19 7.19
C ASN A 167 -0.72 -23.11 6.14
N PRO A 168 0.24 -23.34 5.22
CA PRO A 168 0.65 -22.35 4.19
C PRO A 168 -0.37 -22.20 3.03
N ASN A 169 -1.49 -22.92 3.07
CA ASN A 169 -2.49 -22.93 1.99
C ASN A 169 -3.70 -22.05 2.26
N ILE A 170 -3.60 -21.14 3.22
CA ILE A 170 -4.71 -20.27 3.57
C ILE A 170 -4.68 -19.04 2.70
N GLN A 171 -5.56 -19.01 1.73
CA GLN A 171 -5.76 -17.87 0.85
C GLN A 171 -6.96 -17.05 1.33
N PHE A 172 -6.68 -15.85 1.82
CA PHE A 172 -7.69 -14.81 1.83
C PHE A 172 -7.94 -14.38 0.38
N PHE A 173 -9.18 -14.10 0.07
CA PHE A 173 -9.55 -13.67 -1.27
C PHE A 173 -9.47 -12.14 -1.31
N LEU A 174 -8.30 -11.60 -1.59
CA LEU A 174 -8.07 -10.19 -1.87
C LEU A 174 -7.71 -10.03 -3.34
N GLY A 175 -7.97 -8.86 -3.90
CA GLY A 175 -7.60 -8.57 -5.28
C GLY A 175 -6.10 -8.72 -5.56
N ASP A 176 -5.29 -8.34 -4.58
CA ASP A 176 -3.84 -8.60 -4.54
C ASP A 176 -3.46 -9.22 -3.19
N SER A 177 -2.81 -10.39 -3.22
CA SER A 177 -2.39 -11.11 -2.01
C SER A 177 -1.31 -10.39 -1.19
N ARG A 178 -0.58 -9.43 -1.79
CA ARG A 178 0.40 -8.60 -1.07
C ARG A 178 -0.26 -7.71 -0.01
N ASN A 179 -1.54 -7.40 -0.18
CA ASN A 179 -2.33 -6.66 0.82
C ASN A 179 -2.55 -7.44 2.14
N LEU A 180 -2.07 -8.68 2.23
CA LEU A 180 -1.98 -9.48 3.45
C LEU A 180 -0.59 -9.44 4.11
N GLU A 181 0.33 -8.66 3.59
CA GLU A 181 1.68 -8.61 4.12
C GLU A 181 1.69 -8.25 5.61
N HIS A 182 0.89 -7.27 5.99
CA HIS A 182 0.71 -6.92 7.40
C HIS A 182 -0.68 -6.31 7.68
N ILE A 183 -1.05 -6.28 8.97
CA ILE A 183 -2.38 -5.86 9.43
C ILE A 183 -2.76 -4.44 9.03
N GLY A 184 -1.81 -3.52 8.93
CA GLY A 184 -2.07 -2.15 8.50
C GLY A 184 -2.53 -2.08 7.04
N LEU A 185 -1.78 -2.70 6.13
CA LEU A 185 -2.11 -2.74 4.71
C LEU A 185 -3.44 -3.48 4.46
N THR A 186 -3.65 -4.59 5.17
CA THR A 186 -4.92 -5.32 5.16
C THR A 186 -6.08 -4.42 5.60
N SER A 187 -5.87 -3.57 6.61
CA SER A 187 -6.93 -2.66 7.11
C SER A 187 -7.34 -1.63 6.05
N ILE A 188 -6.40 -1.05 5.32
CA ILE A 188 -6.70 -0.14 4.20
C ILE A 188 -7.46 -0.87 3.09
N HIS A 189 -7.05 -2.09 2.74
CA HIS A 189 -7.74 -2.89 1.72
C HIS A 189 -9.20 -3.19 2.12
N VAL A 190 -9.43 -3.64 3.35
CA VAL A 190 -10.79 -3.91 3.88
C VAL A 190 -11.64 -2.64 3.89
N LEU A 191 -11.05 -1.49 4.22
CA LEU A 191 -11.75 -0.20 4.17
C LEU A 191 -12.33 0.07 2.77
N PHE A 192 -11.57 -0.18 1.71
CA PHE A 192 -12.04 0.03 0.34
C PHE A 192 -12.98 -1.07 -0.18
N ILE A 193 -12.93 -2.30 0.35
CA ILE A 193 -13.99 -3.30 0.11
C ILE A 193 -15.33 -2.79 0.67
N ARG A 194 -15.33 -2.25 1.89
CA ARG A 194 -16.53 -1.67 2.52
C ARG A 194 -17.03 -0.46 1.75
N GLU A 195 -16.13 0.42 1.29
CA GLU A 195 -16.50 1.58 0.49
C GLU A 195 -17.16 1.18 -0.83
N HIS A 196 -16.59 0.20 -1.53
CA HIS A 196 -17.22 -0.35 -2.74
C HIS A 196 -18.64 -0.84 -2.46
N ASN A 197 -18.83 -1.66 -1.42
CA ASN A 197 -20.14 -2.21 -1.08
C ASN A 197 -21.14 -1.11 -0.67
N ARG A 198 -20.69 -0.10 0.09
CA ARG A 198 -21.52 1.07 0.44
C ARG A 198 -21.99 1.82 -0.80
N LEU A 199 -21.09 2.04 -1.76
CA LEU A 199 -21.42 2.68 -3.03
C LEU A 199 -22.34 1.82 -3.89
N ALA A 200 -22.10 0.51 -3.97
CA ALA A 200 -22.94 -0.43 -4.72
C ALA A 200 -24.37 -0.50 -4.15
N ASP A 201 -24.53 -0.56 -2.83
CA ASP A 201 -25.84 -0.52 -2.16
C ASP A 201 -26.58 0.78 -2.50
N GLY A 202 -25.93 1.93 -2.37
CA GLY A 202 -26.51 3.21 -2.72
C GLY A 202 -26.89 3.34 -4.19
N LEU A 203 -26.11 2.77 -5.11
CA LEU A 203 -26.45 2.72 -6.54
C LEU A 203 -27.63 1.79 -6.81
N SER A 204 -27.67 0.61 -6.19
CA SER A 204 -28.76 -0.34 -6.32
C SER A 204 -30.10 0.22 -5.83
N GLU A 205 -30.10 1.01 -4.77
CA GLU A 205 -31.32 1.68 -4.26
C GLU A 205 -31.84 2.74 -5.24
N ARG A 206 -30.96 3.46 -5.92
CA ARG A 206 -31.34 4.54 -6.86
C ARG A 206 -31.66 4.03 -8.26
N HIS A 207 -30.99 2.96 -8.69
CA HIS A 207 -31.09 2.41 -10.04
C HIS A 207 -31.58 0.95 -10.00
N SER A 208 -32.82 0.76 -9.58
CA SER A 208 -33.44 -0.57 -9.44
C SER A 208 -33.56 -1.36 -10.75
N ASP A 209 -33.30 -0.74 -11.89
CA ASP A 209 -33.29 -1.31 -13.23
C ASP A 209 -31.88 -1.67 -13.72
N TRP A 210 -30.83 -1.31 -12.99
CA TRP A 210 -29.46 -1.66 -13.34
C TRP A 210 -29.17 -3.12 -13.03
N SER A 211 -28.36 -3.73 -13.88
CA SER A 211 -27.81 -5.06 -13.66
C SER A 211 -26.71 -5.06 -12.61
N ASP A 212 -26.37 -6.24 -12.07
CA ASP A 212 -25.23 -6.46 -11.17
C ASP A 212 -23.94 -5.84 -11.75
N GLU A 213 -23.70 -6.06 -13.04
CA GLU A 213 -22.48 -5.56 -13.72
C GLU A 213 -22.47 -4.02 -13.82
N GLU A 214 -23.60 -3.38 -14.13
CA GLU A 214 -23.66 -1.92 -14.21
C GLU A 214 -23.41 -1.27 -12.86
N ILE A 215 -23.99 -1.82 -11.78
CA ILE A 215 -23.74 -1.37 -10.41
C ILE A 215 -22.29 -1.56 -10.02
N PHE A 216 -21.74 -2.77 -10.26
CA PHE A 216 -20.36 -3.09 -9.93
C PHE A 216 -19.37 -2.16 -10.62
N GLN A 217 -19.48 -1.99 -11.93
CA GLN A 217 -18.55 -1.15 -12.70
C GLN A 217 -18.69 0.33 -12.32
N ARG A 218 -19.88 0.78 -11.95
CA ARG A 218 -20.07 2.15 -11.48
C ARG A 218 -19.48 2.37 -10.09
N ALA A 219 -19.69 1.45 -9.15
CA ALA A 219 -19.07 1.49 -7.82
C ALA A 219 -17.53 1.44 -7.92
N ARG A 220 -16.99 0.53 -8.74
CA ARG A 220 -15.56 0.43 -9.03
C ARG A 220 -14.98 1.77 -9.55
N LYS A 221 -15.66 2.39 -10.52
CA LYS A 221 -15.22 3.69 -11.09
C LYS A 221 -15.18 4.79 -10.02
N LEU A 222 -16.13 4.82 -9.08
CA LEU A 222 -16.14 5.78 -7.97
C LEU A 222 -14.98 5.53 -7.01
N VAL A 223 -14.73 4.29 -6.61
CA VAL A 223 -13.58 3.92 -5.76
C VAL A 223 -12.24 4.31 -6.43
N GLN A 224 -12.10 4.08 -7.73
CA GLN A 224 -10.90 4.52 -8.48
C GLN A 224 -10.71 6.03 -8.38
N ALA A 225 -11.79 6.80 -8.58
CA ALA A 225 -11.73 8.26 -8.47
C ALA A 225 -11.38 8.73 -7.05
N GLU A 226 -11.90 8.07 -6.02
CA GLU A 226 -11.56 8.36 -4.63
C GLU A 226 -10.08 8.10 -4.33
N ILE A 227 -9.53 6.96 -4.77
CA ILE A 227 -8.10 6.65 -4.62
C ILE A 227 -7.23 7.67 -5.37
N GLN A 228 -7.60 8.04 -6.59
CA GLN A 228 -6.91 9.06 -7.36
C GLN A 228 -6.95 10.41 -6.63
N ALA A 229 -8.12 10.85 -6.16
CA ALA A 229 -8.30 12.12 -5.47
C ALA A 229 -7.49 12.18 -4.17
N VAL A 230 -7.59 11.18 -3.30
CA VAL A 230 -6.82 11.10 -2.04
C VAL A 230 -5.31 11.10 -2.33
N THR A 231 -4.87 10.34 -3.34
CA THR A 231 -3.46 10.28 -3.69
C THR A 231 -2.91 11.64 -4.12
N TYR A 232 -3.61 12.33 -5.02
CA TYR A 232 -3.09 13.56 -5.62
C TYR A 232 -3.38 14.82 -4.80
N ASN A 233 -4.50 14.86 -4.07
CA ASN A 233 -4.92 16.05 -3.34
C ASN A 233 -4.50 16.03 -1.86
N GLU A 234 -4.19 14.86 -1.29
CA GLU A 234 -3.89 14.72 0.14
C GLU A 234 -2.53 14.04 0.38
N TYR A 235 -2.29 12.81 -0.16
CA TYR A 235 -1.05 12.08 0.08
C TYR A 235 0.18 12.75 -0.51
N LEU A 236 0.21 13.06 -1.81
CA LEU A 236 1.38 13.67 -2.46
C LEU A 236 1.77 15.01 -1.80
N PRO A 237 0.84 15.95 -1.52
CA PRO A 237 1.17 17.15 -0.76
C PRO A 237 1.73 16.86 0.63
N SER A 238 1.24 15.84 1.35
CA SER A 238 1.74 15.51 2.69
C SER A 238 3.21 15.09 2.70
N VAL A 239 3.68 14.44 1.63
CA VAL A 239 5.09 14.04 1.46
C VAL A 239 5.95 15.11 0.78
N GLY A 240 5.39 16.29 0.53
CA GLY A 240 6.07 17.45 -0.05
C GLY A 240 6.20 17.39 -1.57
N ILE A 241 5.25 16.76 -2.25
CA ILE A 241 5.17 16.71 -3.71
C ILE A 241 4.03 17.61 -4.20
N ASP A 242 4.40 18.69 -4.86
CA ASP A 242 3.49 19.60 -5.53
C ASP A 242 3.57 19.39 -7.05
N LEU A 243 2.47 18.98 -7.66
CA LEU A 243 2.38 18.83 -9.10
C LEU A 243 1.77 20.09 -9.73
N SER A 244 2.14 20.36 -10.99
CA SER A 244 1.47 21.40 -11.78
C SER A 244 -0.02 21.11 -11.96
N ASP A 245 -0.83 22.16 -12.16
CA ASP A 245 -2.25 22.02 -12.46
C ASP A 245 -2.50 21.02 -13.60
N TYR A 246 -3.55 20.23 -13.47
CA TYR A 246 -3.95 19.30 -14.52
C TYR A 246 -4.41 20.06 -15.78
N ALA A 247 -3.78 19.78 -16.90
CA ALA A 247 -4.07 20.45 -18.17
C ALA A 247 -4.95 19.62 -19.13
N GLY A 248 -5.39 18.45 -18.70
CA GLY A 248 -6.17 17.50 -19.48
C GLY A 248 -5.35 16.31 -19.99
N TYR A 249 -6.04 15.25 -20.40
CA TYR A 249 -5.44 14.02 -20.92
C TYR A 249 -4.56 14.26 -22.13
N ASN A 250 -3.37 13.68 -22.13
CA ASN A 250 -2.41 13.77 -23.22
C ASN A 250 -1.97 12.37 -23.67
N SER A 251 -2.49 11.90 -24.81
CA SER A 251 -2.19 10.58 -25.37
C SER A 251 -0.74 10.40 -25.84
N SER A 252 0.10 11.44 -25.84
CA SER A 252 1.52 11.36 -26.15
C SER A 252 2.39 11.11 -24.91
N VAL A 253 1.84 11.23 -23.71
CA VAL A 253 2.52 10.92 -22.46
C VAL A 253 2.58 9.41 -22.28
N ASN A 254 3.77 8.88 -22.01
CA ASN A 254 3.97 7.49 -21.66
C ASN A 254 3.81 7.32 -20.13
N PRO A 255 2.73 6.67 -19.65
CA PRO A 255 2.48 6.49 -18.22
C PRO A 255 3.25 5.32 -17.59
N HIS A 256 3.92 4.50 -18.40
CA HIS A 256 4.64 3.33 -17.89
C HIS A 256 5.58 3.73 -16.76
N LEU A 257 5.63 2.86 -15.74
CA LEU A 257 6.52 3.08 -14.60
C LEU A 257 7.97 2.95 -15.04
N SER A 258 8.80 3.88 -14.60
CA SER A 258 10.24 3.74 -14.76
C SER A 258 10.78 2.74 -13.73
N ASN A 259 11.83 2.02 -14.12
CA ASN A 259 12.50 1.07 -13.25
C ASN A 259 13.10 1.78 -12.02
N GLU A 260 13.63 2.98 -12.23
CA GLU A 260 14.17 3.84 -11.19
C GLU A 260 13.10 4.25 -10.17
N PHE A 261 11.91 4.65 -10.62
CA PHE A 261 10.81 4.98 -9.73
C PHE A 261 10.41 3.79 -8.86
N ILE A 262 10.19 2.61 -9.48
CA ILE A 262 9.80 1.40 -8.75
C ILE A 262 10.83 1.07 -7.67
N LEU A 263 12.12 1.05 -8.01
CA LEU A 263 13.17 0.54 -7.14
C LEU A 263 13.65 1.54 -6.08
N LEU A 264 13.45 2.83 -6.32
CA LEU A 264 14.00 3.88 -5.46
C LEU A 264 12.94 4.63 -4.65
N THR A 265 11.65 4.38 -4.90
CA THR A 265 10.56 5.04 -4.18
C THR A 265 9.55 4.05 -3.62
N ALA A 266 9.03 3.14 -4.43
CA ALA A 266 7.99 2.21 -4.02
C ALA A 266 8.43 1.17 -2.99
N PHE A 267 9.73 0.81 -2.95
CA PHE A 267 10.32 -0.11 -1.99
C PHE A 267 11.06 0.59 -0.84
N ALA A 268 11.09 1.90 -0.80
CA ALA A 268 11.82 2.64 0.24
C ALA A 268 11.07 2.76 1.57
N THR A 269 9.97 2.04 1.77
CA THR A 269 9.12 2.12 2.97
C THR A 269 9.74 1.49 4.21
N GLY A 270 10.71 0.58 4.06
CA GLY A 270 11.32 -0.14 5.18
C GLY A 270 11.98 0.74 6.25
N SER A 271 12.45 1.95 5.88
CA SER A 271 12.97 2.93 6.84
C SER A 271 11.86 3.69 7.58
N GLN A 272 10.66 3.80 6.99
CA GLN A 272 9.56 4.60 7.49
C GLN A 272 8.65 3.84 8.47
N MET A 273 8.68 2.49 8.44
CA MET A 273 7.85 1.65 9.30
C MET A 273 8.14 1.89 10.79
N ALA A 274 7.10 2.11 11.58
CA ALA A 274 7.18 2.24 13.02
C ALA A 274 7.70 0.96 13.70
N ASP A 275 7.99 1.02 15.01
CA ASP A 275 8.52 -0.11 15.80
C ASP A 275 7.52 -1.25 15.98
N GLY A 276 6.25 -0.96 15.81
CA GLY A 276 5.16 -1.91 16.04
C GLY A 276 3.82 -1.32 15.65
N TRP A 277 2.78 -2.06 16.01
CA TRP A 277 1.40 -1.71 15.70
C TRP A 277 0.71 -1.21 16.96
N LEU A 278 0.25 0.04 16.93
CA LEU A 278 -0.64 0.55 17.96
C LEU A 278 -2.08 0.19 17.61
N GLN A 279 -2.84 -0.22 18.61
CA GLN A 279 -4.27 -0.50 18.50
C GLN A 279 -5.01 0.17 19.65
N PHE A 280 -5.90 1.11 19.34
CA PHE A 280 -6.67 1.88 20.33
C PHE A 280 -8.18 1.69 20.16
N ASP A 281 -8.91 1.70 21.29
CA ASP A 281 -10.35 1.85 21.29
C ASP A 281 -10.80 3.31 21.04
N GLU A 282 -12.11 3.57 21.00
CA GLU A 282 -12.69 4.91 20.82
C GLU A 282 -12.27 5.92 21.91
N SER A 283 -11.87 5.45 23.08
CA SER A 283 -11.43 6.29 24.20
C SER A 283 -9.92 6.45 24.24
N PHE A 284 -9.20 5.98 23.21
CA PHE A 284 -7.73 5.91 23.18
C PHE A 284 -7.13 5.13 24.34
N ASN A 285 -7.91 4.19 24.92
CA ASN A 285 -7.30 3.20 25.77
C ASN A 285 -6.67 2.12 24.90
N GLU A 286 -5.56 1.59 25.38
CA GLU A 286 -4.92 0.45 24.77
C GLU A 286 -5.91 -0.73 24.69
N SER A 287 -6.07 -1.33 23.51
CA SER A 287 -6.81 -2.57 23.33
C SER A 287 -6.04 -3.75 23.94
N VAL A 288 -6.62 -4.94 23.93
CA VAL A 288 -5.99 -6.17 24.47
C VAL A 288 -4.64 -6.48 23.80
N SER A 289 -4.42 -5.96 22.58
CA SER A 289 -3.20 -6.13 21.78
C SER A 289 -2.51 -4.79 21.47
N SER A 290 -2.55 -3.85 22.38
CA SER A 290 -2.24 -2.41 22.15
C SER A 290 -0.83 -2.10 21.69
N HIS A 291 0.12 -3.01 21.87
CA HIS A 291 1.51 -2.81 21.50
C HIS A 291 2.06 -4.12 20.94
N LEU A 292 1.82 -4.35 19.66
CA LEU A 292 2.39 -5.50 18.94
C LEU A 292 3.75 -5.12 18.40
N ASP A 293 4.76 -5.98 18.60
CA ASP A 293 6.01 -5.89 17.83
C ASP A 293 5.67 -5.88 16.33
N LEU A 294 6.45 -5.16 15.53
CA LEU A 294 6.20 -5.03 14.10
C LEU A 294 5.99 -6.40 13.44
N ARG A 295 6.79 -7.40 13.80
CA ARG A 295 6.72 -8.78 13.26
C ARG A 295 5.43 -9.53 13.61
N GLU A 296 4.77 -9.18 14.71
CA GLU A 296 3.54 -9.82 15.14
C GLU A 296 2.35 -9.45 14.25
N GLY A 297 2.47 -8.37 13.47
CA GLY A 297 1.47 -7.95 12.49
C GLY A 297 1.71 -8.44 11.07
N PHE A 298 2.87 -9.11 10.79
CA PHE A 298 3.20 -9.58 9.44
C PHE A 298 2.64 -10.99 9.17
N TRP A 299 2.10 -11.18 7.98
CA TRP A 299 1.55 -12.44 7.45
C TRP A 299 0.56 -13.13 8.37
N THR A 300 -0.22 -12.33 9.09
CA THR A 300 -1.27 -12.78 10.00
C THR A 300 -2.42 -11.79 10.01
N VAL A 301 -3.61 -12.27 10.32
CA VAL A 301 -4.79 -11.43 10.51
C VAL A 301 -5.36 -11.57 11.93
N SER A 302 -4.77 -12.45 12.74
CA SER A 302 -5.22 -12.69 14.12
C SER A 302 -5.36 -11.41 14.92
N PRO A 303 -4.40 -10.45 14.89
CA PRO A 303 -4.54 -9.22 15.66
C PRO A 303 -5.74 -8.35 15.25
N LEU A 304 -6.17 -8.42 13.98
CA LEU A 304 -7.38 -7.70 13.52
C LEU A 304 -8.65 -8.37 14.07
N ILE A 305 -8.67 -9.70 14.11
CA ILE A 305 -9.81 -10.46 14.65
C ILE A 305 -9.90 -10.26 16.15
N ASP A 306 -8.79 -10.39 16.87
CA ASP A 306 -8.72 -10.19 18.32
C ASP A 306 -9.11 -8.77 18.73
N ALA A 307 -8.90 -7.79 17.86
CA ALA A 307 -9.28 -6.40 18.04
C ALA A 307 -10.73 -6.08 17.58
N GLY A 308 -11.47 -7.06 17.06
CA GLY A 308 -12.84 -6.86 16.57
C GLY A 308 -12.95 -6.16 15.21
N GLY A 309 -11.87 -6.15 14.41
CA GLY A 309 -11.85 -5.56 13.08
C GLY A 309 -10.68 -4.59 12.84
N ILE A 310 -10.84 -3.72 11.85
CA ILE A 310 -9.76 -2.82 11.39
C ILE A 310 -9.65 -1.51 12.17
N ASP A 311 -10.69 -1.11 12.90
CA ASP A 311 -10.87 0.23 13.45
C ASP A 311 -9.76 0.63 14.42
N SER A 312 -9.39 -0.28 15.33
CA SER A 312 -8.33 -0.03 16.31
C SER A 312 -6.95 0.13 15.65
N THR A 313 -6.68 -0.62 14.59
CA THR A 313 -5.44 -0.54 13.82
C THR A 313 -5.36 0.77 13.01
N ILE A 314 -6.45 1.17 12.35
CA ILE A 314 -6.53 2.45 11.62
C ILE A 314 -6.33 3.61 12.60
N ARG A 315 -7.00 3.57 13.76
CA ARG A 315 -6.87 4.62 14.79
C ARG A 315 -5.45 4.68 15.33
N GLY A 316 -4.82 3.54 15.57
CA GLY A 316 -3.43 3.45 15.98
C GLY A 316 -2.46 4.02 14.94
N ALA A 317 -2.65 3.67 13.67
CA ALA A 317 -1.82 4.16 12.57
C ALA A 317 -1.97 5.68 12.34
N ALA A 318 -3.17 6.23 12.52
CA ALA A 318 -3.42 7.67 12.42
C ALA A 318 -2.85 8.46 13.62
N TYR A 319 -2.76 7.82 14.77
CA TYR A 319 -2.19 8.42 15.99
C TYR A 319 -0.66 8.44 15.99
N ASP A 320 -0.04 7.34 15.58
CA ASP A 320 1.39 7.13 15.69
C ASP A 320 2.16 7.84 14.58
N THR A 321 3.33 8.39 14.93
CA THR A 321 4.22 9.07 13.98
C THR A 321 5.10 8.03 13.30
N GLN A 322 5.08 7.99 11.97
CA GLN A 322 6.02 7.17 11.20
C GLN A 322 7.48 7.55 11.50
N ARG A 323 8.39 6.66 11.15
CA ARG A 323 9.81 6.97 11.18
C ARG A 323 10.22 7.88 10.03
N GLU A 324 11.39 8.46 10.19
CA GLU A 324 12.02 9.26 9.13
C GLU A 324 12.38 8.35 7.95
N MET A 325 12.21 8.85 6.73
CA MET A 325 12.73 8.18 5.54
C MET A 325 14.23 8.42 5.44
N ASP A 326 15.07 7.53 5.91
CA ASP A 326 16.53 7.65 5.89
C ASP A 326 17.21 6.30 5.65
N LEU A 327 18.50 6.22 5.83
CA LEU A 327 19.28 4.99 5.68
C LEU A 327 18.95 3.93 6.75
N ALA A 328 18.39 4.35 7.90
CA ALA A 328 18.15 3.45 9.01
C ALA A 328 16.89 2.61 8.78
N VAL A 329 17.06 1.33 8.49
CA VAL A 329 15.97 0.37 8.34
C VAL A 329 15.65 -0.26 9.69
N ASN A 330 14.33 -0.40 9.98
CA ASN A 330 13.84 -1.01 11.21
C ASN A 330 14.52 -2.37 11.44
N PRO A 331 15.12 -2.61 12.62
CA PRO A 331 15.79 -3.87 12.93
C PRO A 331 14.94 -5.11 12.73
N SER A 332 13.61 -5.00 12.89
CA SER A 332 12.67 -6.10 12.66
C SER A 332 12.55 -6.49 11.19
N LEU A 333 12.79 -5.56 10.26
CA LEU A 333 12.81 -5.81 8.80
C LEU A 333 14.22 -6.16 8.31
N ARG A 334 15.23 -5.53 8.89
CA ARG A 334 16.62 -5.77 8.50
C ARG A 334 17.17 -7.12 8.97
N ASN A 335 16.61 -7.71 10.04
CA ASN A 335 17.07 -8.97 10.62
C ASN A 335 15.90 -9.96 10.81
N LEU A 336 15.02 -10.03 9.82
CA LEU A 336 13.84 -10.85 9.87
C LEU A 336 14.16 -12.31 9.56
N MET A 337 13.74 -13.23 10.45
CA MET A 337 13.72 -14.66 10.14
C MET A 337 12.29 -15.04 9.76
N SER A 338 12.04 -15.22 8.49
CA SER A 338 10.70 -15.44 7.93
C SER A 338 10.13 -16.85 8.12
N GLY A 339 10.78 -17.68 8.92
CA GLY A 339 10.28 -19.02 9.26
C GLY A 339 10.01 -19.91 8.04
N ALA A 340 8.82 -20.54 8.01
CA ALA A 340 8.46 -21.50 6.96
C ALA A 340 8.07 -20.83 5.61
N MET A 341 7.69 -19.57 5.61
CA MET A 341 7.11 -18.92 4.43
C MET A 341 8.16 -18.68 3.33
N TRP A 342 9.34 -18.17 3.70
CA TRP A 342 10.46 -17.94 2.77
C TRP A 342 11.68 -18.81 3.08
N GLY A 343 11.67 -19.50 4.22
CA GLY A 343 12.68 -20.49 4.62
C GLY A 343 14.06 -19.91 4.83
N GLY A 344 14.18 -18.78 5.54
CA GLY A 344 15.49 -18.22 5.84
C GLY A 344 15.47 -16.80 6.40
N TRP A 345 16.64 -16.19 6.35
CA TRP A 345 16.84 -14.81 6.72
C TRP A 345 16.40 -13.84 5.62
N MET A 346 15.88 -12.70 6.02
CA MET A 346 15.57 -11.54 5.17
C MET A 346 16.24 -10.30 5.76
N ASP A 347 16.71 -9.43 4.88
CA ASP A 347 17.22 -8.10 5.17
C ASP A 347 16.70 -7.16 4.07
N ASP A 348 15.77 -6.33 4.42
CA ASP A 348 15.08 -5.46 3.48
C ASP A 348 16.06 -4.54 2.73
N CYS A 349 16.96 -3.87 3.47
CA CYS A 349 18.01 -3.04 2.86
C CYS A 349 18.89 -3.84 1.88
N ALA A 350 19.40 -5.01 2.30
CA ALA A 350 20.27 -5.82 1.45
C ALA A 350 19.53 -6.35 0.22
N MET A 351 18.25 -6.69 0.36
CA MET A 351 17.41 -7.16 -0.75
C MET A 351 17.12 -6.05 -1.75
N ASP A 352 16.92 -4.82 -1.31
CA ASP A 352 16.68 -3.68 -2.20
C ASP A 352 17.93 -3.25 -2.97
N ILE A 353 19.10 -3.27 -2.31
CA ILE A 353 20.38 -3.12 -3.01
C ILE A 353 20.53 -4.20 -4.08
N GLN A 354 20.28 -5.46 -3.74
CA GLN A 354 20.38 -6.58 -4.66
C GLN A 354 19.38 -6.47 -5.82
N ARG A 355 18.18 -6.01 -5.55
CA ARG A 355 17.12 -5.79 -6.54
C ARG A 355 17.50 -4.68 -7.53
N GLY A 356 18.11 -3.60 -7.04
CA GLY A 356 18.67 -2.55 -7.90
C GLY A 356 19.75 -3.09 -8.84
N ARG A 357 20.68 -3.89 -8.33
CA ARG A 357 21.73 -4.52 -9.14
C ARG A 357 21.20 -5.56 -10.11
N ASP A 358 20.21 -6.35 -9.70
CA ASP A 358 19.55 -7.35 -10.55
C ASP A 358 18.85 -6.68 -11.74
N ARG A 359 18.18 -5.55 -11.50
CA ARG A 359 17.41 -4.83 -12.52
C ARG A 359 18.21 -3.75 -13.25
N GLY A 360 19.55 -3.75 -13.09
CA GLY A 360 20.46 -2.95 -13.87
C GLY A 360 20.46 -1.45 -13.56
N LEU A 361 20.11 -1.05 -12.33
CA LEU A 361 20.24 0.35 -11.92
C LEU A 361 21.68 0.83 -12.08
N VAL A 362 21.84 2.04 -12.60
CA VAL A 362 23.13 2.74 -12.64
C VAL A 362 23.54 3.16 -11.23
N ASP A 363 24.82 3.57 -11.07
CA ASP A 363 25.27 4.22 -9.84
C ASP A 363 24.53 5.53 -9.57
N TYR A 364 24.55 5.98 -8.31
CA TYR A 364 23.85 7.18 -7.87
C TYR A 364 24.20 8.44 -8.67
N ASN A 365 25.50 8.67 -8.94
CA ASN A 365 25.92 9.84 -9.70
C ASN A 365 25.49 9.79 -11.17
N SER A 366 25.48 8.61 -11.77
CA SER A 366 24.97 8.43 -13.14
C SER A 366 23.45 8.60 -13.20
N LEU A 367 22.73 8.21 -12.15
CA LEU A 367 21.29 8.48 -12.03
C LEU A 367 21.02 10.00 -11.95
N ARG A 368 21.74 10.74 -11.10
CA ARG A 368 21.62 12.19 -11.01
C ARG A 368 21.84 12.87 -12.37
N GLU A 369 22.93 12.51 -13.04
CA GLU A 369 23.24 13.04 -14.37
C GLU A 369 22.13 12.72 -15.39
N GLY A 370 21.59 11.50 -15.36
CA GLY A 370 20.47 11.07 -16.20
C GLY A 370 19.19 11.88 -15.96
N LEU A 371 18.96 12.34 -14.75
CA LEU A 371 17.86 13.22 -14.36
C LEU A 371 18.15 14.72 -14.59
N GLY A 372 19.35 15.05 -15.10
CA GLY A 372 19.77 16.43 -15.35
C GLY A 372 20.29 17.17 -14.13
N LEU A 373 20.61 16.44 -13.06
CA LEU A 373 21.21 16.99 -11.85
C LEU A 373 22.75 17.00 -11.95
N GLU A 374 23.39 17.86 -11.18
CA GLU A 374 24.84 17.89 -11.04
C GLU A 374 25.32 16.63 -10.31
N ARG A 375 26.46 16.05 -10.77
CA ARG A 375 27.15 14.98 -10.04
C ARG A 375 27.72 15.53 -8.74
N VAL A 376 27.62 14.77 -7.67
CA VAL A 376 28.33 15.08 -6.42
C VAL A 376 29.79 14.66 -6.53
N THR A 377 30.67 15.40 -5.89
CA THR A 377 32.13 15.18 -5.97
C THR A 377 32.75 14.75 -4.64
N ASN A 378 31.98 14.84 -3.56
CA ASN A 378 32.42 14.41 -2.23
C ASN A 378 31.19 14.08 -1.35
N TRP A 379 31.42 13.36 -0.26
CA TRP A 379 30.37 12.89 0.65
C TRP A 379 29.52 14.01 1.25
N SER A 380 30.11 15.18 1.51
CA SER A 380 29.40 16.31 2.12
C SER A 380 28.42 17.01 1.16
N GLU A 381 28.46 16.71 -0.13
CA GLU A 381 27.47 17.15 -1.12
C GLU A 381 26.27 16.20 -1.16
N ILE A 382 26.37 14.99 -0.61
CA ILE A 382 25.23 14.08 -0.46
C ILE A 382 24.47 14.44 0.80
N ASN A 383 25.18 14.57 1.92
CA ASN A 383 24.58 14.88 3.22
C ASN A 383 25.59 15.63 4.10
N SER A 384 25.09 16.63 4.81
CA SER A 384 25.90 17.46 5.72
C SER A 384 26.28 16.72 7.03
N ASP A 385 25.57 15.62 7.39
CA ASP A 385 25.83 14.83 8.57
C ASP A 385 27.11 14.00 8.41
N SER A 386 28.08 14.26 9.28
CA SER A 386 29.38 13.58 9.25
C SER A 386 29.30 12.07 9.58
N GLU A 387 28.27 11.62 10.27
CA GLU A 387 28.05 10.19 10.56
C GLU A 387 27.65 9.47 9.26
N ILE A 388 26.69 10.00 8.52
CA ILE A 388 26.28 9.48 7.21
C ILE A 388 27.47 9.47 6.24
N GLN A 389 28.27 10.55 6.18
CA GLN A 389 29.46 10.60 5.34
C GLN A 389 30.45 9.48 5.69
N GLN A 390 30.68 9.21 6.98
CA GLN A 390 31.58 8.15 7.44
C GLN A 390 31.04 6.76 7.14
N GLN A 391 29.73 6.55 7.31
CA GLN A 391 29.07 5.29 6.97
C GLN A 391 29.24 4.98 5.48
N LEU A 392 28.92 5.93 4.59
CA LEU A 392 29.12 5.77 3.15
C LEU A 392 30.57 5.48 2.79
N ALA A 393 31.52 6.26 3.32
CA ALA A 393 32.95 6.08 3.08
C ALA A 393 33.52 4.77 3.65
N SER A 394 32.81 4.08 4.55
CA SER A 394 33.24 2.80 5.11
C SER A 394 33.01 1.62 4.15
N VAL A 395 32.07 1.73 3.22
CA VAL A 395 31.67 0.66 2.29
C VAL A 395 31.88 1.02 0.82
N TYR A 396 31.87 2.31 0.47
CA TYR A 396 32.12 2.77 -0.89
C TYR A 396 33.46 3.49 -0.99
N THR A 397 34.20 3.19 -2.03
CA THR A 397 35.53 3.77 -2.24
C THR A 397 35.50 5.19 -2.80
N ASP A 398 34.42 5.53 -3.48
CA ASP A 398 34.23 6.79 -4.20
C ASP A 398 32.74 7.15 -4.27
N VAL A 399 32.42 8.42 -4.40
CA VAL A 399 31.04 8.90 -4.61
C VAL A 399 30.45 8.45 -5.96
N ASP A 400 31.30 8.05 -6.90
CA ASP A 400 30.89 7.51 -8.20
C ASP A 400 30.58 6.00 -8.17
N ASN A 401 30.71 5.35 -7.00
CA ASN A 401 30.51 3.91 -6.85
C ASN A 401 29.42 3.59 -5.80
N ILE A 402 28.44 4.45 -5.62
CA ILE A 402 27.35 4.25 -4.66
C ILE A 402 26.18 3.57 -5.39
N ASP A 403 25.62 2.50 -4.82
CA ASP A 403 24.34 1.95 -5.25
C ASP A 403 23.26 3.06 -5.23
N ALA A 404 22.48 3.18 -6.30
CA ALA A 404 21.48 4.26 -6.40
C ALA A 404 20.52 4.26 -5.21
N TYR A 405 20.08 3.08 -4.73
CA TYR A 405 19.20 2.94 -3.58
C TYR A 405 19.79 3.58 -2.31
N ILE A 406 21.05 3.31 -2.02
CA ILE A 406 21.74 3.90 -0.87
C ILE A 406 21.97 5.39 -1.06
N GLY A 407 22.33 5.81 -2.27
CA GLY A 407 22.58 7.22 -2.59
C GLY A 407 21.37 8.10 -2.37
N VAL A 408 20.19 7.68 -2.86
CA VAL A 408 18.95 8.47 -2.72
C VAL A 408 18.43 8.52 -1.28
N LEU A 409 18.62 7.46 -0.49
CA LEU A 409 18.25 7.46 0.93
C LEU A 409 19.24 8.27 1.79
N ALA A 410 20.49 8.41 1.34
CA ALA A 410 21.49 9.21 2.02
C ALA A 410 21.37 10.71 1.74
N GLU A 411 20.69 11.12 0.66
CA GLU A 411 20.54 12.54 0.31
C GLU A 411 19.97 13.37 1.46
N GLU A 412 20.48 14.60 1.58
CA GLU A 412 19.83 15.61 2.41
C GLU A 412 18.44 15.94 1.84
N ARG A 413 17.42 15.96 2.69
CA ARG A 413 16.05 16.17 2.25
C ARG A 413 15.80 17.59 1.84
N LEU A 414 14.89 17.74 0.88
CA LEU A 414 14.35 19.05 0.54
C LEU A 414 13.51 19.59 1.70
N GLU A 415 13.46 20.91 1.82
CA GLU A 415 12.60 21.55 2.79
C GLU A 415 11.13 21.15 2.57
N SER A 416 10.45 20.71 3.61
CA SER A 416 9.06 20.24 3.57
C SER A 416 8.81 18.99 2.72
N SER A 417 9.81 18.17 2.45
CA SER A 417 9.65 16.89 1.76
C SER A 417 10.31 15.74 2.51
N ILE A 418 9.77 14.53 2.36
CA ILE A 418 10.45 13.31 2.82
C ILE A 418 11.58 12.88 1.88
N TYR A 419 11.66 13.48 0.69
CA TYR A 419 12.57 13.08 -0.38
C TYR A 419 13.78 14.02 -0.48
N GLY A 420 14.94 13.46 -0.83
CA GLY A 420 16.05 14.20 -1.39
C GLY A 420 15.77 14.63 -2.84
N GLU A 421 16.69 15.41 -3.42
CA GLU A 421 16.49 16.00 -4.74
C GLU A 421 16.24 14.97 -5.85
N THR A 422 16.95 13.84 -5.82
CA THR A 422 16.88 12.79 -6.84
C THR A 422 15.54 12.04 -6.78
N GLN A 423 15.12 11.60 -5.59
CA GLN A 423 13.82 10.93 -5.43
C GLN A 423 12.65 11.86 -5.73
N HIS A 424 12.73 13.12 -5.30
CA HIS A 424 11.69 14.11 -5.56
C HIS A 424 11.40 14.26 -7.06
N LEU A 425 12.45 14.35 -7.88
CA LEU A 425 12.27 14.43 -9.34
C LEU A 425 11.64 13.17 -9.93
N LEU A 426 12.04 11.98 -9.45
CA LEU A 426 11.45 10.71 -9.89
C LEU A 426 9.95 10.64 -9.57
N VAL A 427 9.57 11.07 -8.36
CA VAL A 427 8.16 11.06 -7.92
C VAL A 427 7.34 12.06 -8.72
N VAL A 428 7.82 13.30 -8.87
CA VAL A 428 7.15 14.34 -9.66
C VAL A 428 6.96 13.91 -11.12
N ASP A 429 8.00 13.38 -11.78
CA ASP A 429 7.92 12.90 -13.15
C ASP A 429 6.89 11.77 -13.29
N GLN A 430 7.00 10.75 -12.43
CA GLN A 430 6.15 9.57 -12.55
C GLN A 430 4.67 9.89 -12.27
N PHE A 431 4.35 10.58 -11.18
CA PHE A 431 2.96 10.91 -10.88
C PHE A 431 2.36 11.91 -11.87
N THR A 432 3.16 12.83 -12.42
CA THR A 432 2.71 13.68 -13.55
C THR A 432 2.34 12.82 -14.75
N ARG A 433 3.18 11.86 -15.15
CA ARG A 433 2.91 10.97 -16.29
C ARG A 433 1.71 10.05 -16.04
N LEU A 434 1.56 9.52 -14.83
CA LEU A 434 0.41 8.69 -14.46
C LEU A 434 -0.89 9.47 -14.60
N ARG A 435 -0.95 10.72 -14.15
CA ARG A 435 -2.13 11.56 -14.24
C ARG A 435 -2.42 12.02 -15.67
N ASP A 436 -1.43 12.64 -16.31
CA ASP A 436 -1.62 13.30 -17.60
C ASP A 436 -1.78 12.31 -18.76
N GLY A 437 -1.23 11.09 -18.61
CA GLY A 437 -1.36 10.00 -19.56
C GLY A 437 -2.58 9.11 -19.35
N ASP A 438 -3.34 9.31 -18.26
CA ASP A 438 -4.52 8.51 -17.95
C ASP A 438 -5.78 9.08 -18.62
N ARG A 439 -6.33 8.30 -19.56
CA ARG A 439 -7.60 8.64 -20.20
C ARG A 439 -8.79 8.57 -19.23
N PHE A 440 -8.68 7.75 -18.18
CA PHE A 440 -9.73 7.52 -17.18
C PHE A 440 -9.48 8.29 -15.89
N TRP A 441 -8.57 9.28 -15.93
CA TRP A 441 -8.39 10.21 -14.83
C TRP A 441 -9.73 10.87 -14.44
N TYR A 442 -10.06 10.92 -13.16
CA TYR A 442 -11.41 11.30 -12.71
C TYR A 442 -11.87 12.68 -13.21
N GLU A 443 -10.96 13.65 -13.35
CA GLU A 443 -11.30 14.97 -13.90
C GLU A 443 -11.53 14.95 -15.42
N ASN A 444 -11.03 13.93 -16.12
CA ASN A 444 -11.20 13.76 -17.57
C ASN A 444 -12.40 12.87 -17.92
N ASP A 445 -12.91 12.09 -16.99
CA ASP A 445 -14.02 11.18 -17.24
C ASP A 445 -15.35 11.95 -17.29
N ALA A 446 -16.04 11.86 -18.44
CA ALA A 446 -17.29 12.61 -18.68
C ALA A 446 -18.44 12.20 -17.73
N GLU A 447 -18.44 10.95 -17.23
CA GLU A 447 -19.45 10.47 -16.31
C GLU A 447 -19.18 10.95 -14.87
N LEU A 448 -17.92 11.26 -14.54
CA LEU A 448 -17.51 11.77 -13.23
C LEU A 448 -17.46 13.31 -13.19
N SER A 449 -17.59 13.97 -14.34
CA SER A 449 -17.53 15.43 -14.45
C SER A 449 -18.45 16.18 -13.46
N PRO A 450 -19.67 15.72 -13.15
CA PRO A 450 -20.51 16.35 -12.13
C PRO A 450 -19.99 16.23 -10.70
N LEU A 451 -19.11 15.25 -10.44
CA LEU A 451 -18.61 14.88 -9.11
C LEU A 451 -17.19 15.41 -8.83
N VAL A 452 -16.55 16.08 -9.79
CA VAL A 452 -15.14 16.53 -9.66
C VAL A 452 -14.94 17.42 -8.42
N SER A 453 -15.88 18.31 -8.11
CA SER A 453 -15.77 19.16 -6.91
C SER A 453 -15.84 18.35 -5.61
N GLU A 454 -16.63 17.29 -5.57
CA GLU A 454 -16.74 16.40 -4.41
C GLU A 454 -15.44 15.61 -4.20
N PHE A 455 -14.88 15.04 -5.29
CA PHE A 455 -13.59 14.38 -5.22
C PHE A 455 -12.44 15.33 -4.85
N SER A 456 -12.50 16.60 -5.26
CA SER A 456 -11.48 17.59 -4.90
C SER A 456 -11.47 17.92 -3.40
N ASP A 457 -12.62 17.82 -2.74
CA ASP A 457 -12.78 18.09 -1.31
C ASP A 457 -12.70 16.80 -0.46
N LEU A 458 -12.73 15.62 -1.09
CA LEU A 458 -12.71 14.32 -0.43
C LEU A 458 -11.38 14.09 0.31
N ARG A 459 -11.47 13.59 1.54
CA ARG A 459 -10.35 13.18 2.36
C ARG A 459 -10.41 11.68 2.71
N LEU A 460 -9.27 11.09 2.98
CA LEU A 460 -9.22 9.71 3.48
C LEU A 460 -9.97 9.57 4.81
N SER A 461 -9.99 10.61 5.66
CA SER A 461 -10.78 10.64 6.89
C SER A 461 -12.27 10.44 6.65
N ASP A 462 -12.82 10.96 5.54
CA ASP A 462 -14.24 10.78 5.19
C ASP A 462 -14.55 9.32 4.85
N ILE A 463 -13.66 8.67 4.10
CA ILE A 463 -13.77 7.24 3.76
C ILE A 463 -13.66 6.39 5.02
N ILE A 464 -12.73 6.70 5.94
CA ILE A 464 -12.58 6.01 7.23
C ILE A 464 -13.86 6.13 8.04
N LEU A 465 -14.37 7.34 8.26
CA LEU A 465 -15.53 7.58 9.11
C LEU A 465 -16.81 6.90 8.62
N ARG A 466 -17.03 6.85 7.30
CA ARG A 466 -18.25 6.24 6.73
C ARG A 466 -18.20 4.72 6.57
N ASN A 467 -17.01 4.10 6.75
CA ASN A 467 -16.80 2.66 6.57
C ASN A 467 -16.26 1.94 7.81
N SER A 468 -16.26 2.59 8.95
CA SER A 468 -15.79 2.03 10.21
C SER A 468 -16.67 2.47 11.38
N GLY A 469 -16.41 1.94 12.57
CA GLY A 469 -17.04 2.39 13.81
C GLY A 469 -16.33 3.59 14.44
N ILE A 470 -15.36 4.19 13.76
CA ILE A 470 -14.65 5.38 14.24
C ILE A 470 -15.57 6.59 14.16
N GLU A 471 -15.91 7.19 15.31
CA GLU A 471 -16.82 8.34 15.37
C GLU A 471 -16.11 9.67 15.11
N SER A 472 -14.81 9.74 15.39
CA SER A 472 -14.01 10.95 15.20
C SER A 472 -12.54 10.64 14.95
N ILE A 473 -11.90 11.42 14.06
CA ILE A 473 -10.48 11.31 13.70
C ILE A 473 -9.97 12.70 13.26
N GLN A 474 -8.65 12.89 13.18
CA GLN A 474 -8.11 14.09 12.53
C GLN A 474 -8.52 14.14 11.04
N CYS A 475 -8.81 15.34 10.52
CA CYS A 475 -9.24 15.49 9.13
C CYS A 475 -8.13 15.16 8.14
N ASP A 476 -6.89 15.51 8.47
CA ASP A 476 -5.71 15.13 7.71
C ASP A 476 -5.03 13.94 8.37
N VAL A 477 -5.42 12.74 7.97
CA VAL A 477 -4.94 11.49 8.58
C VAL A 477 -3.51 11.13 8.21
N PHE A 478 -2.93 11.80 7.20
CA PHE A 478 -1.53 11.61 6.82
C PHE A 478 -0.55 12.24 7.82
N PHE A 479 -1.02 13.13 8.70
CA PHE A 479 -0.24 13.68 9.80
C PHE A 479 -0.65 13.06 11.14
N ALA A 480 0.34 12.72 11.95
CA ALA A 480 0.10 12.13 13.26
C ALA A 480 -0.62 13.11 14.19
N MET A 481 -1.49 12.58 15.01
CA MET A 481 -2.21 13.37 15.97
C MET A 481 -1.30 13.80 17.13
N THR A 482 -1.24 15.11 17.39
CA THR A 482 -0.44 15.65 18.49
C THR A 482 -1.26 15.90 19.76
N ASN A 483 -2.58 16.12 19.62
CA ASN A 483 -3.49 16.38 20.75
C ASN A 483 -4.91 15.87 20.43
N ALA A 484 -5.64 15.44 21.46
CA ALA A 484 -7.05 15.03 21.32
C ALA A 484 -8.00 16.16 20.82
N SER A 485 -7.55 17.41 20.83
CA SER A 485 -8.27 18.55 20.22
C SER A 485 -8.19 18.57 18.69
N ASP A 486 -7.36 17.72 18.10
CA ASP A 486 -7.12 17.66 16.67
C ASP A 486 -8.17 16.80 15.94
N PHE A 487 -9.04 16.11 16.68
CA PHE A 487 -10.23 15.46 16.13
C PHE A 487 -11.26 16.47 15.68
N GLN A 488 -11.14 16.93 14.44
CA GLN A 488 -12.05 17.91 13.86
C GLN A 488 -13.04 17.28 12.87
N CYS A 489 -12.74 16.10 12.36
CA CYS A 489 -13.61 15.35 11.50
C CYS A 489 -14.41 14.34 12.31
N HIS A 490 -15.74 14.45 12.22
CA HIS A 490 -16.69 13.62 12.93
C HIS A 490 -17.71 13.04 11.94
N LEU A 491 -18.09 11.79 12.14
CA LEU A 491 -19.13 11.14 11.34
C LEU A 491 -20.42 11.95 11.25
N SER A 492 -20.78 12.68 12.32
CA SER A 492 -21.94 13.54 12.36
C SER A 492 -21.87 14.76 11.44
N ASN A 493 -20.68 15.12 10.98
CA ASN A 493 -20.43 16.26 10.07
C ASN A 493 -20.35 15.82 8.61
N ILE A 494 -20.19 14.51 8.37
CA ILE A 494 -20.25 13.96 7.02
C ILE A 494 -21.74 13.96 6.65
N GLU A 495 -22.14 14.95 5.88
CA GLU A 495 -23.45 14.92 5.25
C GLU A 495 -23.50 13.65 4.41
N VAL A 496 -24.46 12.76 4.70
CA VAL A 496 -24.83 11.69 3.78
C VAL A 496 -25.49 12.38 2.60
N GLU A 497 -24.66 12.98 1.74
CA GLU A 497 -25.15 13.68 0.58
C GLU A 497 -25.95 12.70 -0.29
N GLN A 498 -27.18 13.09 -0.50
CA GLN A 498 -28.01 12.52 -1.55
C GLN A 498 -27.33 12.83 -2.87
N ASN A 499 -26.80 11.82 -3.49
CA ASN A 499 -25.95 11.82 -4.66
C ASN A 499 -26.35 12.83 -5.75
N PRO A 500 -25.42 13.62 -6.31
CA PRO A 500 -25.65 14.66 -7.32
C PRO A 500 -26.00 14.13 -8.73
N ALA A 501 -26.40 12.88 -8.89
CA ALA A 501 -26.80 12.33 -10.19
C ALA A 501 -28.12 12.90 -10.76
N ASP A 502 -28.86 13.72 -10.01
CA ASP A 502 -30.11 14.33 -10.45
C ASP A 502 -29.93 15.84 -10.69
N GLY A 503 -29.16 16.18 -11.73
CA GLY A 503 -29.14 17.54 -12.27
C GLY A 503 -30.40 17.86 -13.07
N GLU A 504 -31.52 18.06 -12.41
CA GLU A 504 -32.61 18.91 -12.92
C GLU A 504 -33.25 19.67 -11.75
N GLY A 505 -33.18 20.99 -11.88
CA GLY A 505 -33.53 21.90 -10.83
C GLY A 505 -35.01 21.88 -10.43
N GLU A 506 -35.22 22.13 -9.14
CA GLU A 506 -36.31 23.04 -8.72
C GLU A 506 -36.01 23.63 -7.34
N SER A 507 -36.40 24.86 -7.20
CA SER A 507 -36.13 25.86 -6.20
C SER A 507 -36.67 25.58 -4.79
N ASN A 508 -35.89 26.00 -3.80
CA ASN A 508 -36.26 26.54 -2.47
C ASN A 508 -37.61 26.15 -1.90
N VAL A 509 -37.64 25.29 -0.89
CA VAL A 509 -38.63 25.30 0.17
C VAL A 509 -37.97 25.11 1.52
N GLU A 510 -38.24 26.03 2.45
CA GLU A 510 -37.71 26.13 3.79
C GLU A 510 -37.74 24.81 4.59
N MET A 511 -36.59 24.35 5.05
CA MET A 511 -36.41 23.20 5.91
C MET A 511 -36.36 23.62 7.40
N SER A 512 -37.55 23.64 8.05
CA SER A 512 -37.63 23.86 9.50
C SER A 512 -38.56 22.89 10.24
N ALA A 513 -38.98 21.76 9.65
CA ALA A 513 -39.99 20.89 10.28
C ALA A 513 -39.79 19.37 10.15
N ILE A 514 -38.61 18.83 9.81
CA ILE A 514 -38.41 17.37 9.54
C ILE A 514 -37.52 16.64 10.57
N VAL A 515 -36.93 17.30 11.53
CA VAL A 515 -36.03 16.64 12.53
C VAL A 515 -36.82 15.70 13.50
N GLY A 516 -38.12 15.72 13.53
CA GLY A 516 -38.96 14.91 14.45
C GLY A 516 -39.39 13.53 13.92
N ILE A 517 -39.24 13.23 12.63
CA ILE A 517 -39.82 12.01 12.02
C ILE A 517 -38.75 10.96 11.67
N ALA A 518 -37.49 11.36 11.49
CA ALA A 518 -36.40 10.46 11.15
C ALA A 518 -36.11 9.40 12.23
N PHE A 519 -36.21 9.73 13.51
CA PHE A 519 -35.95 8.78 14.60
C PHE A 519 -36.98 7.64 14.72
N ILE A 520 -38.19 7.78 14.20
CA ILE A 520 -39.20 6.72 14.25
C ILE A 520 -39.07 5.74 13.08
N VAL A 521 -38.55 6.18 11.95
CA VAL A 521 -38.34 5.33 10.77
C VAL A 521 -37.10 4.42 10.96
N ILE A 522 -36.03 4.91 11.61
CA ILE A 522 -34.81 4.12 11.89
C ILE A 522 -35.14 2.96 12.84
N PHE A 523 -35.98 3.14 13.87
CA PHE A 523 -36.37 2.05 14.78
C PHE A 523 -37.21 0.96 14.10
N ILE A 524 -37.98 1.29 13.06
CA ILE A 524 -38.78 0.32 12.30
C ILE A 524 -37.91 -0.41 11.28
N ALA A 525 -36.89 0.25 10.68
CA ALA A 525 -35.96 -0.35 9.75
C ALA A 525 -35.04 -1.37 10.45
N VAL A 526 -34.49 -1.04 11.60
CA VAL A 526 -33.65 -1.97 12.39
C VAL A 526 -34.44 -3.22 12.83
N ALA A 527 -35.72 -3.09 13.17
CA ALA A 527 -36.57 -4.25 13.52
C ALA A 527 -36.90 -5.14 12.32
N THR A 528 -36.95 -4.56 11.11
CA THR A 528 -37.23 -5.31 9.87
C THR A 528 -35.97 -6.02 9.34
N ILE A 529 -34.80 -5.38 9.45
CA ILE A 529 -33.51 -5.95 9.05
C ILE A 529 -33.12 -7.13 9.95
N THR A 530 -33.34 -7.03 11.26
CA THR A 530 -33.11 -8.17 12.18
C THR A 530 -34.07 -9.34 11.94
N SER A 531 -35.26 -9.10 11.42
CA SER A 531 -36.19 -10.18 11.04
C SER A 531 -35.81 -10.84 9.71
N GLN A 532 -35.29 -10.11 8.76
CA GLN A 532 -34.78 -10.66 7.49
C GLN A 532 -33.44 -11.38 7.64
N LYS A 533 -32.50 -10.87 8.50
CA LYS A 533 -31.26 -11.57 8.82
C LYS A 533 -31.50 -12.96 9.44
N LYS A 534 -32.51 -13.09 10.31
CA LYS A 534 -32.85 -14.38 10.91
C LYS A 534 -33.42 -15.39 9.91
N SER A 535 -34.03 -14.96 8.81
CA SER A 535 -34.52 -15.80 7.71
C SER A 535 -33.39 -16.26 6.76
N ARG A 536 -32.37 -15.43 6.55
CA ARG A 536 -31.19 -15.80 5.73
C ARG A 536 -30.30 -16.84 6.41
N GLN A 537 -30.03 -16.72 7.71
CA GLN A 537 -29.23 -17.74 8.43
C GLN A 537 -29.84 -19.16 8.39
N THR A 538 -31.15 -19.28 8.24
CA THR A 538 -31.82 -20.58 8.14
C THR A 538 -31.65 -21.19 6.74
N ILE A 539 -31.50 -20.37 5.70
CA ILE A 539 -31.33 -20.83 4.31
C ILE A 539 -29.89 -21.31 4.07
N ASP A 540 -28.91 -20.63 4.65
CA ASP A 540 -27.48 -21.02 4.49
C ASP A 540 -27.15 -22.33 5.22
N SER A 541 -27.79 -22.63 6.36
CA SER A 541 -27.59 -23.90 7.06
C SER A 541 -28.18 -25.11 6.31
N GLU A 542 -29.29 -24.92 5.57
CA GLU A 542 -29.88 -25.99 4.76
C GLU A 542 -29.09 -26.25 3.46
N ALA A 543 -28.41 -25.24 2.91
CA ALA A 543 -27.57 -25.41 1.73
C ALA A 543 -26.26 -26.17 2.03
N TYR A 544 -25.77 -26.11 3.27
CA TYR A 544 -24.57 -26.84 3.68
C TYR A 544 -24.81 -28.33 3.92
N GLU A 545 -25.99 -28.71 4.46
CA GLU A 545 -26.34 -30.14 4.68
C GLU A 545 -26.54 -30.91 3.35
N VAL A 546 -26.90 -30.21 2.27
CA VAL A 546 -27.11 -30.89 0.95
C VAL A 546 -25.79 -31.20 0.24
N MET A 547 -24.67 -30.61 0.61
CA MET A 547 -23.36 -30.83 -0.03
C MET A 547 -22.52 -31.94 0.64
N GLU A 548 -22.87 -32.38 1.86
CA GLU A 548 -22.20 -33.54 2.51
C GLU A 548 -22.76 -34.91 2.11
N ASP A 549 -23.91 -34.97 1.43
CA ASP A 549 -24.51 -36.23 1.03
C ASP A 549 -24.15 -36.69 -0.41
N GLU A 550 -23.26 -35.98 -1.14
CA GLU A 550 -22.83 -36.33 -2.51
C GLU A 550 -21.31 -36.64 -2.66
N GLU A 551 -20.58 -36.99 -1.57
CA GLU A 551 -19.24 -37.58 -1.68
C GLU A 551 -19.27 -39.12 -1.36
#